data_350a550a4bf5b2c132cf18a215b025b8
#
_entry.id   350a550a4bf5b2c132cf18a215b025b8
#
_cell.length_a   1.000
_cell.length_b   1.000
_cell.length_c   1.000
_cell.angle_alpha   90.00
_cell.angle_beta   90.00
_cell.angle_gamma   90.00
#
_symmetry.space_group_name_H-M   'P 1'
#
loop_
_entity.id
_entity.type
_entity.pdbx_description
1 polymer ?
#
loop_
_entity_poly.entity_id
_entity_poly.type
_entity_poly.pdbx_seq_one_letter_code
_entity_poly.pdbx_strand_id
1 'polypeptide(L)'
;MRLTATIAALALGLTACGLGADDSSSGGVVTITLEGPNQWSESGSSFGKPWEELVASFQKAEPTIKVKTVVLPLNSFAQTISTHLAAGTAQELVFSQVPHKPHMVHALDEYLAKPNPYIRSGPGSEKWADAFRKRYYGLENPALRNAEGKLEFVPFNLAGTGLFYNKEAFDKAGLAGPFNTFEDFIEGCAKLKGAGYTPLAMDRSDLGPDWTMTAISGMLLDKHVDRLNVYTTDGKPGKATSATGEPVVTNKSLAKAVLSGELTPGTPEAAESLKLLKKVWDSCVDKQWSGNTEGLNGAVVGLRDFAAGKAGMAWGVNFGVTSLQDVKFDFASMPFPQITAESTPLANGAPARFGAGVGGTNYMIPSTVKGKKLEAALKFLQFVSAPENVQTWLRATGGIPAVEGASGADETKMFAEGSWGDPVPLVMPIGPPGVTRLSLVDGWLLGTKSVPEQQRYLQDLWIKGQRQAVNDGKWGNEPWAK
;
A
#
# COMPACT_ATOMS: atom_id res chain seq x y z
N MET A 1 28.76 65.45 -28.19
CA MET A 1 29.19 64.17 -28.72
C MET A 1 27.96 63.23 -28.72
N ARG A 2 27.37 63.02 -29.87
CA ARG A 2 26.21 62.12 -30.06
C ARG A 2 26.74 60.75 -30.39
N LEU A 3 26.45 59.72 -29.59
CA LEU A 3 26.67 58.32 -29.95
C LEU A 3 25.33 57.72 -30.42
N THR A 4 25.28 57.37 -31.66
CA THR A 4 24.20 56.58 -32.30
C THR A 4 24.43 55.11 -32.01
N ALA A 5 23.46 54.45 -31.33
CA ALA A 5 23.43 53.02 -31.14
C ALA A 5 22.59 52.36 -32.24
N THR A 6 23.22 51.53 -33.04
CA THR A 6 22.61 50.74 -34.10
C THR A 6 21.98 49.48 -33.48
N ILE A 7 20.66 49.36 -33.61
CA ILE A 7 19.92 48.14 -33.20
C ILE A 7 19.93 47.17 -34.38
N ALA A 8 20.64 46.05 -34.23
CA ALA A 8 20.55 44.91 -35.14
C ALA A 8 19.37 44.01 -34.70
N ALA A 9 18.32 43.99 -35.50
CA ALA A 9 17.20 43.08 -35.33
C ALA A 9 17.60 41.67 -35.82
N LEU A 10 17.82 40.73 -34.90
CA LEU A 10 17.88 39.30 -35.20
C LEU A 10 16.46 38.78 -35.32
N ALA A 11 16.02 38.46 -36.54
CA ALA A 11 14.82 37.70 -36.80
C ALA A 11 15.08 36.22 -36.44
N LEU A 12 14.63 35.78 -35.24
CA LEU A 12 14.51 34.35 -34.87
C LEU A 12 13.31 33.78 -35.63
N GLY A 13 13.61 33.00 -36.65
CA GLY A 13 12.62 32.12 -37.30
C GLY A 13 12.10 31.08 -36.31
N LEU A 14 10.87 31.26 -35.86
CA LEU A 14 10.09 30.21 -35.19
C LEU A 14 9.75 29.14 -36.22
N THR A 15 10.60 28.14 -36.37
CA THR A 15 10.17 26.86 -36.94
C THR A 15 9.27 26.17 -35.88
N ALA A 16 7.97 26.31 -36.04
CA ALA A 16 6.99 25.49 -35.39
C ALA A 16 7.22 24.03 -35.84
N CYS A 17 8.00 23.26 -35.06
CA CYS A 17 7.95 21.81 -35.12
C CYS A 17 6.55 21.40 -34.65
N GLY A 18 5.66 21.16 -35.58
CA GLY A 18 4.43 20.45 -35.33
C GLY A 18 4.80 19.11 -34.71
N LEU A 19 4.36 18.89 -33.46
CA LEU A 19 4.26 17.58 -32.87
C LEU A 19 3.14 16.81 -33.61
N GLY A 20 3.43 16.42 -34.84
CA GLY A 20 2.75 15.35 -35.52
C GLY A 20 3.19 14.08 -34.85
N ALA A 21 2.25 13.25 -34.46
CA ALA A 21 2.50 11.89 -34.04
C ALA A 21 3.27 11.17 -35.14
N ASP A 22 4.59 11.09 -35.00
CA ASP A 22 5.45 10.29 -35.87
C ASP A 22 5.15 8.82 -35.59
N ASP A 23 4.26 8.26 -36.39
CA ASP A 23 4.08 6.83 -36.61
C ASP A 23 5.27 6.30 -37.46
N SER A 24 6.48 6.81 -37.19
CA SER A 24 7.71 6.35 -37.84
C SER A 24 8.18 5.06 -37.23
N SER A 25 7.47 3.96 -37.55
CA SER A 25 7.97 2.61 -37.37
C SER A 25 9.10 2.36 -38.39
N SER A 26 10.32 2.69 -38.04
CA SER A 26 11.46 2.13 -38.74
C SER A 26 11.45 0.61 -38.50
N GLY A 27 10.99 -0.15 -39.48
CA GLY A 27 11.08 -1.61 -39.43
C GLY A 27 9.97 -2.37 -38.69
N GLY A 28 8.76 -1.78 -38.50
CA GLY A 28 7.62 -2.52 -37.91
C GLY A 28 7.67 -2.72 -36.38
N VAL A 29 8.63 -2.14 -35.68
CA VAL A 29 8.76 -2.24 -34.21
C VAL A 29 7.99 -1.10 -33.53
N VAL A 30 7.11 -1.44 -32.57
CA VAL A 30 6.37 -0.51 -31.73
C VAL A 30 7.11 -0.32 -30.39
N THR A 31 7.37 0.90 -30.01
CA THR A 31 7.92 1.20 -28.68
C THR A 31 6.84 1.75 -27.77
N ILE A 32 6.69 1.17 -26.58
CA ILE A 32 5.87 1.67 -25.48
C ILE A 32 6.77 2.06 -24.31
N THR A 33 6.36 3.07 -23.57
CA THR A 33 7.08 3.54 -22.38
C THR A 33 6.20 3.32 -21.15
N LEU A 34 6.79 2.74 -20.11
CA LEU A 34 6.18 2.55 -18.80
C LEU A 34 6.79 3.56 -17.82
N GLU A 35 5.95 4.32 -17.14
CA GLU A 35 6.32 5.37 -16.21
C GLU A 35 5.81 5.06 -14.81
N GLY A 36 6.68 5.07 -13.82
CA GLY A 36 6.31 4.76 -12.44
C GLY A 36 7.36 5.11 -11.41
N PRO A 37 7.04 4.92 -10.10
CA PRO A 37 7.94 5.23 -9.02
C PRO A 37 9.06 4.20 -8.89
N ASN A 38 10.21 4.64 -8.36
CA ASN A 38 11.27 3.74 -7.94
C ASN A 38 10.86 3.05 -6.62
N GLN A 39 10.45 1.79 -6.68
CA GLN A 39 10.03 0.99 -5.53
C GLN A 39 10.94 -0.23 -5.24
N TRP A 40 11.79 -0.65 -6.19
CA TRP A 40 12.50 -1.94 -6.12
C TRP A 40 13.99 -1.82 -6.41
N SER A 41 14.53 -0.61 -6.50
CA SER A 41 15.95 -0.38 -6.74
C SER A 41 16.42 0.86 -6.01
N GLU A 42 17.59 0.81 -5.41
CA GLU A 42 18.26 1.98 -4.83
C GLU A 42 18.82 2.92 -5.90
N SER A 43 19.04 2.40 -7.12
CA SER A 43 19.43 3.25 -8.25
C SER A 43 18.24 4.03 -8.76
N GLY A 44 18.27 5.36 -8.72
CA GLY A 44 17.18 6.21 -9.20
C GLY A 44 16.90 6.15 -10.72
N SER A 45 17.49 5.20 -11.45
CA SER A 45 17.43 5.11 -12.92
C SER A 45 16.81 3.83 -13.47
N SER A 46 16.51 2.85 -12.63
CA SER A 46 15.97 1.54 -13.04
C SER A 46 15.01 1.00 -11.99
N PHE A 47 14.07 0.13 -12.38
CA PHE A 47 13.28 -0.69 -11.45
C PHE A 47 14.05 -1.91 -10.95
N GLY A 48 15.32 -2.03 -11.27
CA GLY A 48 16.21 -3.11 -10.89
C GLY A 48 16.25 -4.27 -11.90
N LYS A 49 17.28 -5.12 -11.72
CA LYS A 49 17.55 -6.26 -12.60
C LYS A 49 16.34 -7.21 -12.81
N PRO A 50 15.54 -7.56 -11.77
CA PRO A 50 14.37 -8.43 -11.98
C PRO A 50 13.33 -7.83 -12.93
N TRP A 51 13.18 -6.51 -12.97
CA TRP A 51 12.32 -5.83 -13.91
C TRP A 51 12.87 -5.90 -15.34
N GLU A 52 14.16 -5.66 -15.49
CA GLU A 52 14.83 -5.74 -16.79
C GLU A 52 14.72 -7.15 -17.40
N GLU A 53 14.83 -8.20 -16.57
CA GLU A 53 14.63 -9.58 -16.98
C GLU A 53 13.18 -9.88 -17.39
N LEU A 54 12.19 -9.33 -16.68
CA LEU A 54 10.78 -9.45 -17.03
C LEU A 54 10.49 -8.77 -18.39
N VAL A 55 11.00 -7.56 -18.59
CA VAL A 55 10.89 -6.83 -19.87
C VAL A 55 11.57 -7.58 -21.00
N ALA A 56 12.77 -8.12 -20.77
CA ALA A 56 13.50 -8.92 -21.77
C ALA A 56 12.72 -10.18 -22.16
N SER A 57 12.08 -10.83 -21.19
CA SER A 57 11.23 -12.01 -21.45
C SER A 57 10.02 -11.65 -22.30
N PHE A 58 9.38 -10.51 -22.03
CA PHE A 58 8.29 -10.01 -22.88
C PHE A 58 8.75 -9.70 -24.29
N GLN A 59 9.88 -8.98 -24.45
CA GLN A 59 10.41 -8.64 -25.76
C GLN A 59 10.87 -9.87 -26.57
N LYS A 60 11.21 -10.97 -25.90
CA LYS A 60 11.46 -12.25 -26.54
C LYS A 60 10.17 -12.90 -27.06
N ALA A 61 9.07 -12.79 -26.31
CA ALA A 61 7.76 -13.29 -26.72
C ALA A 61 7.13 -12.42 -27.82
N GLU A 62 7.37 -11.10 -27.78
CA GLU A 62 6.83 -10.10 -28.73
C GLU A 62 7.99 -9.29 -29.35
N PRO A 63 8.73 -9.85 -30.35
CA PRO A 63 9.94 -9.22 -30.90
C PRO A 63 9.71 -7.88 -31.59
N THR A 64 8.46 -7.62 -31.98
CA THR A 64 8.04 -6.34 -32.60
C THR A 64 7.67 -5.26 -31.60
N ILE A 65 7.75 -5.53 -30.29
CA ILE A 65 7.44 -4.56 -29.24
C ILE A 65 8.69 -4.31 -28.40
N LYS A 66 8.99 -3.02 -28.18
CA LYS A 66 10.01 -2.56 -27.23
C LYS A 66 9.37 -1.87 -26.04
N VAL A 67 9.85 -2.18 -24.83
CA VAL A 67 9.42 -1.53 -23.59
C VAL A 67 10.57 -0.68 -23.06
N LYS A 68 10.30 0.61 -22.85
CA LYS A 68 11.17 1.52 -22.12
C LYS A 68 10.59 1.79 -20.73
N THR A 69 11.45 1.95 -19.74
CA THR A 69 11.05 2.29 -18.39
C THR A 69 11.52 3.69 -18.04
N VAL A 70 10.62 4.52 -17.52
CA VAL A 70 10.90 5.83 -16.95
C VAL A 70 10.64 5.76 -15.46
N VAL A 71 11.69 5.93 -14.67
CA VAL A 71 11.66 5.86 -13.21
C VAL A 71 11.51 7.26 -12.65
N LEU A 72 10.47 7.45 -11.82
CA LEU A 72 10.19 8.70 -11.12
C LEU A 72 10.54 8.59 -9.63
N PRO A 73 10.98 9.70 -9.00
CA PRO A 73 11.18 9.71 -7.55
C PRO A 73 9.88 9.40 -6.80
N LEU A 74 9.96 8.56 -5.76
CA LEU A 74 8.80 8.08 -5.00
C LEU A 74 7.97 9.23 -4.38
N ASN A 75 8.61 10.30 -3.95
CA ASN A 75 7.94 11.45 -3.32
C ASN A 75 7.23 12.41 -4.31
N SER A 76 7.44 12.27 -5.62
CA SER A 76 6.90 13.19 -6.63
C SER A 76 6.18 12.51 -7.80
N PHE A 77 6.26 11.18 -7.92
CA PHE A 77 5.69 10.45 -9.08
C PHE A 77 4.20 10.73 -9.27
N ALA A 78 3.43 10.74 -8.18
CA ALA A 78 1.98 10.91 -8.24
C ALA A 78 1.59 12.26 -8.85
N GLN A 79 2.25 13.34 -8.42
CA GLN A 79 2.03 14.67 -8.97
C GLN A 79 2.48 14.77 -10.43
N THR A 80 3.63 14.17 -10.77
CA THR A 80 4.19 14.18 -12.13
C THR A 80 3.25 13.47 -13.10
N ILE A 81 2.86 12.22 -12.80
CA ILE A 81 1.94 11.44 -13.66
C ILE A 81 0.57 12.12 -13.77
N SER A 82 0.03 12.63 -12.66
CA SER A 82 -1.24 13.36 -12.65
C SER A 82 -1.22 14.57 -13.59
N THR A 83 -0.10 15.30 -13.61
CA THR A 83 0.11 16.43 -14.50
C THR A 83 0.20 15.98 -15.98
N HIS A 84 0.95 14.90 -16.25
CA HIS A 84 1.07 14.34 -17.59
C HIS A 84 -0.30 13.83 -18.13
N LEU A 85 -1.09 13.16 -17.29
CA LEU A 85 -2.45 12.73 -17.64
C LEU A 85 -3.34 13.93 -17.98
N ALA A 86 -3.33 14.97 -17.16
CA ALA A 86 -4.12 16.18 -17.36
C ALA A 86 -3.73 16.93 -18.65
N ALA A 87 -2.44 16.93 -18.99
CA ALA A 87 -1.89 17.55 -20.20
C ALA A 87 -2.04 16.67 -21.46
N GLY A 88 -2.43 15.40 -21.34
CA GLY A 88 -2.48 14.44 -22.44
C GLY A 88 -1.09 14.01 -22.96
N THR A 89 -0.05 14.16 -22.14
CA THR A 89 1.37 13.85 -22.46
C THR A 89 1.91 12.64 -21.70
N ALA A 90 1.03 11.91 -21.01
CA ALA A 90 1.42 10.71 -20.27
C ALA A 90 1.92 9.60 -21.20
N GLN A 91 2.86 8.79 -20.70
CA GLN A 91 3.44 7.64 -21.42
C GLN A 91 2.39 6.54 -21.62
N GLU A 92 2.71 5.49 -22.40
CA GLU A 92 1.76 4.44 -22.76
C GLU A 92 1.26 3.59 -21.60
N LEU A 93 2.07 3.43 -20.56
CA LEU A 93 1.69 2.78 -19.30
C LEU A 93 2.12 3.66 -18.13
N VAL A 94 1.18 3.95 -17.23
CA VAL A 94 1.44 4.81 -16.06
C VAL A 94 0.99 4.12 -14.78
N PHE A 95 1.70 4.38 -13.69
CA PHE A 95 1.37 3.83 -12.37
C PHE A 95 0.01 4.33 -11.88
N SER A 96 -0.83 3.43 -11.34
CA SER A 96 -2.24 3.71 -11.09
C SER A 96 -2.53 4.54 -9.83
N GLN A 97 -1.61 4.58 -8.89
CA GLN A 97 -1.83 5.26 -7.58
C GLN A 97 -1.63 6.77 -7.69
N VAL A 98 -2.35 7.40 -8.60
CA VAL A 98 -2.25 8.84 -8.87
C VAL A 98 -3.64 9.46 -9.03
N PRO A 99 -3.87 10.69 -8.56
CA PRO A 99 -5.12 11.39 -8.80
C PRO A 99 -5.34 11.65 -10.30
N HIS A 100 -6.50 11.26 -10.82
CA HIS A 100 -6.91 11.49 -12.21
C HIS A 100 -8.44 11.47 -12.34
N LYS A 101 -8.96 11.89 -13.50
CA LYS A 101 -10.38 11.76 -13.83
C LYS A 101 -10.60 10.51 -14.72
N PRO A 102 -11.74 9.82 -14.60
CA PRO A 102 -12.01 8.57 -15.33
C PRO A 102 -11.70 8.62 -16.84
N HIS A 103 -12.09 9.70 -17.53
CA HIS A 103 -11.88 9.85 -18.98
C HIS A 103 -10.41 10.02 -19.41
N MET A 104 -9.47 10.17 -18.47
CA MET A 104 -8.05 10.32 -18.77
C MET A 104 -7.34 8.99 -19.01
N VAL A 105 -7.98 7.88 -18.68
CA VAL A 105 -7.44 6.53 -18.85
C VAL A 105 -8.45 5.62 -19.52
N HIS A 106 -7.98 4.50 -20.09
CA HIS A 106 -8.86 3.50 -20.68
C HIS A 106 -9.58 2.68 -19.60
N ALA A 107 -10.89 2.47 -19.77
CA ALA A 107 -11.60 1.40 -19.08
C ALA A 107 -11.16 0.05 -19.63
N LEU A 108 -10.81 -0.90 -18.76
CA LEU A 108 -10.28 -2.20 -19.15
C LEU A 108 -11.33 -3.32 -19.18
N ASP A 109 -12.58 -3.06 -18.79
CA ASP A 109 -13.65 -4.07 -18.69
C ASP A 109 -13.82 -4.91 -19.96
N GLU A 110 -13.81 -4.29 -21.14
CA GLU A 110 -13.97 -4.99 -22.42
C GLU A 110 -12.78 -5.91 -22.75
N TYR A 111 -11.57 -5.54 -22.34
CA TYR A 111 -10.36 -6.34 -22.54
C TYR A 111 -10.30 -7.47 -21.52
N LEU A 112 -10.66 -7.20 -20.28
CA LEU A 112 -10.71 -8.19 -19.20
C LEU A 112 -11.78 -9.27 -19.43
N ALA A 113 -12.80 -8.98 -20.22
CA ALA A 113 -13.81 -9.97 -20.63
C ALA A 113 -13.34 -10.95 -21.70
N LYS A 114 -12.18 -10.72 -22.34
CA LYS A 114 -11.61 -11.56 -23.40
C LYS A 114 -10.53 -12.48 -22.84
N PRO A 115 -10.15 -13.57 -23.57
CA PRO A 115 -9.04 -14.41 -23.19
C PRO A 115 -7.72 -13.66 -23.02
N ASN A 116 -6.86 -14.10 -22.08
CA ASN A 116 -5.46 -13.70 -22.05
C ASN A 116 -4.64 -14.67 -22.94
N PRO A 117 -4.03 -14.21 -24.05
CA PRO A 117 -3.35 -15.10 -25.01
C PRO A 117 -2.09 -15.75 -24.45
N TYR A 118 -1.57 -15.26 -23.31
CA TYR A 118 -0.40 -15.85 -22.65
C TYR A 118 -0.77 -16.92 -21.62
N ILE A 119 -2.07 -17.17 -21.36
CA ILE A 119 -2.55 -18.21 -20.46
C ILE A 119 -3.21 -19.32 -21.28
N ARG A 120 -2.54 -20.45 -21.42
CA ARG A 120 -2.99 -21.55 -22.30
C ARG A 120 -4.16 -22.34 -21.71
N SER A 121 -4.27 -22.42 -20.39
CA SER A 121 -5.30 -23.18 -19.69
C SER A 121 -5.48 -22.65 -18.25
N GLY A 122 -6.64 -22.92 -17.67
CA GLY A 122 -6.97 -22.47 -16.30
C GLY A 122 -7.46 -21.04 -16.22
N PRO A 123 -7.48 -20.42 -15.02
CA PRO A 123 -7.98 -19.09 -14.82
C PRO A 123 -7.31 -18.06 -15.74
N GLY A 124 -8.11 -17.30 -16.49
CA GLY A 124 -7.62 -16.30 -17.45
C GLY A 124 -7.56 -16.75 -18.91
N SER A 125 -7.63 -18.07 -19.19
CA SER A 125 -7.55 -18.60 -20.56
C SER A 125 -8.79 -18.32 -21.41
N GLU A 126 -9.96 -18.17 -20.79
CA GLU A 126 -11.21 -17.81 -21.48
C GLU A 126 -11.60 -16.35 -21.23
N LYS A 127 -11.33 -15.86 -20.04
CA LYS A 127 -11.62 -14.50 -19.61
C LYS A 127 -10.48 -13.98 -18.75
N TRP A 128 -9.77 -12.96 -19.22
CA TRP A 128 -8.57 -12.43 -18.54
C TRP A 128 -8.83 -12.04 -17.09
N ALA A 129 -10.01 -11.48 -16.79
CA ALA A 129 -10.41 -11.15 -15.42
C ALA A 129 -10.30 -12.31 -14.43
N ASP A 130 -10.49 -13.55 -14.89
CA ASP A 130 -10.44 -14.74 -14.03
C ASP A 130 -9.01 -15.13 -13.66
N ALA A 131 -7.99 -14.53 -14.31
CA ALA A 131 -6.59 -14.69 -13.92
C ALA A 131 -6.28 -14.06 -12.56
N PHE A 132 -7.09 -13.11 -12.10
CA PHE A 132 -6.81 -12.37 -10.86
C PHE A 132 -7.51 -13.00 -9.66
N ARG A 133 -6.83 -13.01 -8.53
CA ARG A 133 -7.35 -13.53 -7.26
C ARG A 133 -8.61 -12.75 -6.85
N LYS A 134 -9.75 -13.43 -6.81
CA LYS A 134 -11.06 -12.85 -6.49
C LYS A 134 -11.09 -12.16 -5.12
N ARG A 135 -10.34 -12.69 -4.16
CA ARG A 135 -10.22 -12.14 -2.81
C ARG A 135 -9.71 -10.70 -2.80
N TYR A 136 -8.78 -10.34 -3.70
CA TYR A 136 -8.08 -9.06 -3.69
C TYR A 136 -8.42 -8.18 -4.89
N TYR A 137 -8.78 -8.79 -6.01
CA TYR A 137 -9.09 -8.11 -7.25
C TYR A 137 -10.26 -8.82 -7.96
N GLY A 138 -11.50 -8.51 -7.53
CA GLY A 138 -12.71 -8.98 -8.19
C GLY A 138 -13.35 -7.89 -9.03
N LEU A 139 -13.92 -8.26 -10.19
CA LEU A 139 -14.64 -7.31 -11.05
C LEU A 139 -15.84 -6.66 -10.33
N GLU A 140 -16.41 -7.35 -9.37
CA GLU A 140 -17.55 -6.90 -8.57
C GLU A 140 -17.16 -5.98 -7.41
N ASN A 141 -15.86 -5.87 -7.07
CA ASN A 141 -15.43 -5.03 -5.95
C ASN A 141 -15.57 -3.53 -6.28
N PRO A 142 -16.53 -2.81 -5.67
CA PRO A 142 -16.74 -1.38 -5.96
C PRO A 142 -15.53 -0.50 -5.62
N ALA A 143 -14.70 -0.93 -4.65
CA ALA A 143 -13.52 -0.16 -4.24
C ALA A 143 -12.41 -0.11 -5.29
N LEU A 144 -12.44 -1.03 -6.28
CA LEU A 144 -11.48 -1.07 -7.38
C LEU A 144 -11.98 -0.36 -8.63
N ARG A 145 -13.20 0.18 -8.58
CA ARG A 145 -13.83 0.83 -9.71
C ARG A 145 -13.81 2.34 -9.55
N ASN A 146 -13.66 3.03 -10.65
CA ASN A 146 -13.77 4.49 -10.69
C ASN A 146 -15.21 4.96 -10.43
N ALA A 147 -15.44 6.28 -10.43
CA ALA A 147 -16.76 6.89 -10.22
C ALA A 147 -17.83 6.48 -11.28
N GLU A 148 -17.39 5.95 -12.42
CA GLU A 148 -18.26 5.44 -13.51
C GLU A 148 -18.46 3.93 -13.41
N GLY A 149 -17.96 3.28 -12.38
CA GLY A 149 -18.04 1.84 -12.18
C GLY A 149 -17.11 1.01 -13.07
N LYS A 150 -16.04 1.60 -13.61
CA LYS A 150 -15.11 0.97 -14.54
C LYS A 150 -13.79 0.58 -13.86
N LEU A 151 -13.18 -0.50 -14.34
CA LEU A 151 -11.82 -0.89 -13.98
C LEU A 151 -10.82 -0.17 -14.89
N GLU A 152 -9.78 0.44 -14.29
CA GLU A 152 -8.84 1.30 -15.01
C GLU A 152 -7.40 0.78 -14.94
N PHE A 153 -7.11 -0.27 -14.19
CA PHE A 153 -5.76 -0.79 -14.01
C PHE A 153 -5.72 -2.31 -13.91
N VAL A 154 -4.52 -2.85 -14.05
CA VAL A 154 -4.21 -4.27 -13.85
C VAL A 154 -3.09 -4.37 -12.82
N PRO A 155 -3.26 -5.14 -11.73
CA PRO A 155 -2.24 -5.36 -10.73
C PRO A 155 -1.25 -6.44 -11.16
N PHE A 156 0.05 -6.21 -10.91
CA PHE A 156 1.09 -7.24 -11.05
C PHE A 156 1.29 -7.96 -9.72
N ASN A 157 1.37 -7.19 -8.65
CA ASN A 157 1.42 -7.69 -7.29
C ASN A 157 0.49 -6.89 -6.37
N LEU A 158 0.28 -7.47 -5.20
CA LEU A 158 -0.43 -6.83 -4.11
C LEU A 158 0.57 -6.27 -3.10
N ALA A 159 0.15 -5.27 -2.33
CA ALA A 159 0.86 -4.83 -1.15
C ALA A 159 0.36 -5.60 0.07
N GLY A 160 1.28 -6.00 0.92
CA GLY A 160 1.01 -6.60 2.22
C GLY A 160 2.02 -6.10 3.24
N THR A 161 1.60 -6.02 4.49
CA THR A 161 2.39 -5.52 5.59
C THR A 161 2.41 -6.54 6.72
N GLY A 162 3.48 -6.61 7.48
CA GLY A 162 3.61 -7.48 8.65
C GLY A 162 4.96 -7.32 9.32
N LEU A 163 5.31 -8.26 10.16
CA LEU A 163 6.60 -8.27 10.86
C LEU A 163 7.58 -9.19 10.13
N PHE A 164 8.75 -8.69 9.77
CA PHE A 164 9.91 -9.51 9.51
C PHE A 164 10.57 -9.91 10.82
N TYR A 165 11.11 -11.12 10.92
CA TYR A 165 11.90 -11.54 12.05
C TYR A 165 13.20 -12.23 11.65
N ASN A 166 14.26 -11.95 12.40
CA ASN A 166 15.59 -12.53 12.25
C ASN A 166 15.62 -13.90 12.91
N LYS A 167 15.75 -14.98 12.12
CA LYS A 167 15.75 -16.36 12.62
C LYS A 167 16.92 -16.64 13.59
N GLU A 168 18.11 -16.11 13.31
CA GLU A 168 19.25 -16.30 14.21
C GLU A 168 19.05 -15.61 15.57
N ALA A 169 18.42 -14.43 15.58
CA ALA A 169 18.10 -13.74 16.83
C ALA A 169 17.05 -14.52 17.64
N PHE A 170 16.06 -15.10 16.95
CA PHE A 170 15.05 -15.96 17.58
C PHE A 170 15.69 -17.22 18.17
N ASP A 171 16.51 -17.92 17.40
CA ASP A 171 17.21 -19.12 17.87
C ASP A 171 18.09 -18.83 19.11
N LYS A 172 18.85 -17.74 19.10
CA LYS A 172 19.67 -17.32 20.25
C LYS A 172 18.84 -16.93 21.47
N ALA A 173 17.64 -16.43 21.27
CA ALA A 173 16.70 -16.11 22.33
C ALA A 173 15.84 -17.30 22.79
N GLY A 174 16.04 -18.50 22.20
CA GLY A 174 15.23 -19.69 22.47
C GLY A 174 13.78 -19.57 22.05
N LEU A 175 13.51 -18.88 20.93
CA LEU A 175 12.19 -18.68 20.36
C LEU A 175 11.97 -19.58 19.13
N ALA A 176 10.81 -20.25 19.06
CA ALA A 176 10.55 -21.27 18.05
C ALA A 176 9.91 -20.76 16.73
N GLY A 177 9.83 -19.45 16.53
CA GLY A 177 9.23 -18.91 15.30
C GLY A 177 8.10 -17.90 15.54
N PRO A 178 7.12 -17.78 14.65
CA PRO A 178 6.06 -16.80 14.75
C PRO A 178 5.30 -16.84 16.07
N PHE A 179 4.98 -15.66 16.62
CA PHE A 179 4.15 -15.56 17.81
C PHE A 179 2.67 -15.71 17.43
N ASN A 180 1.92 -16.50 18.21
CA ASN A 180 0.49 -16.65 18.00
C ASN A 180 -0.34 -15.65 18.81
N THR A 181 0.13 -15.34 20.05
CA THR A 181 -0.58 -14.46 20.96
C THR A 181 0.24 -13.19 21.28
N PHE A 182 -0.45 -12.15 21.68
CA PHE A 182 0.17 -10.90 22.11
C PHE A 182 1.08 -11.12 23.36
N GLU A 183 0.71 -12.05 24.23
CA GLU A 183 1.52 -12.44 25.40
C GLU A 183 2.84 -13.09 24.96
N ASP A 184 2.78 -14.06 24.02
CA ASP A 184 3.98 -14.70 23.46
C ASP A 184 4.92 -13.63 22.84
N PHE A 185 4.35 -12.65 22.17
CA PHE A 185 5.10 -11.55 21.58
C PHE A 185 5.81 -10.69 22.65
N ILE A 186 5.10 -10.29 23.72
CA ILE A 186 5.69 -9.50 24.82
C ILE A 186 6.74 -10.31 25.56
N GLU A 187 6.51 -11.59 25.83
CA GLU A 187 7.51 -12.49 26.43
C GLU A 187 8.72 -12.66 25.49
N GLY A 188 8.46 -12.84 24.19
CA GLY A 188 9.48 -12.92 23.16
C GLY A 188 10.36 -11.66 23.10
N CYS A 189 9.76 -10.47 23.28
CA CYS A 189 10.52 -9.22 23.40
C CYS A 189 11.47 -9.25 24.59
N ALA A 190 11.05 -9.77 25.74
CA ALA A 190 11.93 -9.90 26.91
C ALA A 190 13.08 -10.88 26.67
N LYS A 191 12.82 -12.02 26.00
CA LYS A 191 13.84 -13.01 25.64
C LYS A 191 14.85 -12.46 24.64
N LEU A 192 14.39 -11.76 23.59
CA LEU A 192 15.26 -11.10 22.62
C LEU A 192 16.16 -10.05 23.27
N LYS A 193 15.61 -9.26 24.20
CA LYS A 193 16.38 -8.29 24.99
C LYS A 193 17.43 -8.97 25.87
N GLY A 194 17.07 -10.08 26.51
CA GLY A 194 18.01 -10.90 27.30
C GLY A 194 19.13 -11.50 26.45
N ALA A 195 18.87 -11.79 25.17
CA ALA A 195 19.87 -12.28 24.21
C ALA A 195 20.70 -11.15 23.56
N GLY A 196 20.48 -9.88 23.93
CA GLY A 196 21.27 -8.73 23.48
C GLY A 196 20.75 -8.07 22.20
N TYR A 197 19.52 -8.36 21.79
CA TYR A 197 18.88 -7.74 20.62
C TYR A 197 17.90 -6.63 21.01
N THR A 198 17.74 -5.62 20.15
CA THR A 198 16.54 -4.78 20.16
C THR A 198 15.36 -5.64 19.69
N PRO A 199 14.32 -5.86 20.51
CA PRO A 199 13.28 -6.80 20.11
C PRO A 199 12.52 -6.39 18.86
N LEU A 200 12.09 -5.12 18.78
CA LEU A 200 11.38 -4.55 17.63
C LEU A 200 12.10 -3.27 17.17
N ALA A 201 12.69 -3.32 15.99
CA ALA A 201 13.30 -2.13 15.37
C ALA A 201 12.25 -1.06 15.10
N MET A 202 12.59 0.19 15.41
CA MET A 202 11.69 1.31 15.22
C MET A 202 12.49 2.55 14.79
N ASP A 203 11.85 3.40 14.00
CA ASP A 203 12.34 4.70 13.60
C ASP A 203 11.27 5.78 13.79
N ARG A 204 11.56 7.02 13.47
CA ARG A 204 10.63 8.15 13.59
C ARG A 204 9.70 8.29 12.39
N SER A 205 9.48 7.24 11.61
CA SER A 205 8.42 7.23 10.60
C SER A 205 7.05 7.07 11.25
N ASP A 206 6.02 7.43 10.51
CA ASP A 206 4.63 7.22 10.94
C ASP A 206 4.23 5.74 10.93
N LEU A 207 4.95 4.92 10.16
CA LEU A 207 4.55 3.56 9.81
C LEU A 207 4.51 2.62 11.01
N GLY A 208 5.55 2.64 11.86
CA GLY A 208 5.61 1.77 13.04
C GLY A 208 4.42 1.97 13.99
N PRO A 209 4.15 3.20 14.48
CA PRO A 209 2.98 3.50 15.29
C PRO A 209 1.65 3.24 14.57
N ASP A 210 1.55 3.57 13.27
CA ASP A 210 0.32 3.36 12.49
C ASP A 210 -0.01 1.89 12.34
N TRP A 211 0.94 1.07 11.93
CA TRP A 211 0.72 -0.35 11.70
C TRP A 211 0.45 -1.11 13.00
N THR A 212 1.19 -0.79 14.06
CA THR A 212 0.95 -1.39 15.38
C THR A 212 -0.45 -1.00 15.92
N MET A 213 -0.84 0.27 15.82
CA MET A 213 -2.16 0.72 16.25
C MET A 213 -3.28 0.12 15.38
N THR A 214 -3.07 0.01 14.07
CA THR A 214 -4.03 -0.60 13.14
C THR A 214 -4.30 -2.06 13.53
N ALA A 215 -3.24 -2.85 13.76
CA ALA A 215 -3.38 -4.24 14.17
C ALA A 215 -4.11 -4.38 15.52
N ILE A 216 -3.70 -3.61 16.53
CA ILE A 216 -4.29 -3.66 17.88
C ILE A 216 -5.75 -3.19 17.86
N SER A 217 -6.00 -1.99 17.32
CA SER A 217 -7.36 -1.42 17.35
C SER A 217 -8.33 -2.18 16.44
N GLY A 218 -7.84 -2.76 15.35
CA GLY A 218 -8.64 -3.58 14.46
C GLY A 218 -9.24 -4.80 15.16
N MET A 219 -8.47 -5.45 16.04
CA MET A 219 -8.97 -6.57 16.83
C MET A 219 -9.92 -6.14 17.94
N LEU A 220 -9.60 -5.07 18.68
CA LEU A 220 -10.41 -4.66 19.82
C LEU A 220 -11.72 -3.98 19.43
N LEU A 221 -11.71 -3.16 18.36
CA LEU A 221 -12.90 -2.45 17.89
C LEU A 221 -13.82 -3.32 17.03
N ASP A 222 -13.40 -4.52 16.63
CA ASP A 222 -14.17 -5.42 15.77
C ASP A 222 -15.61 -5.64 16.27
N LYS A 223 -15.82 -5.81 17.56
CA LYS A 223 -17.15 -5.98 18.16
C LYS A 223 -18.12 -4.82 17.95
N HIS A 224 -17.61 -3.64 17.55
CA HIS A 224 -18.45 -2.48 17.25
C HIS A 224 -18.86 -2.40 15.77
N VAL A 225 -18.28 -3.24 14.92
CA VAL A 225 -18.47 -3.17 13.45
C VAL A 225 -19.95 -3.28 13.09
N ASP A 226 -20.65 -4.29 13.60
CA ASP A 226 -22.07 -4.50 13.28
C ASP A 226 -22.95 -3.31 13.67
N ARG A 227 -22.69 -2.70 14.82
CA ARG A 227 -23.43 -1.54 15.31
C ARG A 227 -23.12 -0.29 14.50
N LEU A 228 -21.85 -0.07 14.17
CA LEU A 228 -21.38 1.15 13.49
C LEU A 228 -21.49 1.08 11.96
N ASN A 229 -21.64 -0.09 11.37
CA ASN A 229 -21.83 -0.29 9.94
C ASN A 229 -23.28 0.06 9.55
N VAL A 230 -23.57 1.34 9.29
CA VAL A 230 -24.93 1.85 9.05
C VAL A 230 -25.12 2.56 7.73
N TYR A 231 -24.04 2.72 6.94
CA TYR A 231 -24.07 3.25 5.59
C TYR A 231 -23.30 2.34 4.64
N THR A 232 -23.87 2.09 3.48
CA THR A 232 -23.24 1.39 2.34
C THR A 232 -22.07 2.21 1.77
N THR A 233 -21.29 1.61 0.89
CA THR A 233 -20.14 2.28 0.23
C THR A 233 -20.56 3.50 -0.61
N ASP A 234 -21.78 3.49 -1.17
CA ASP A 234 -22.36 4.65 -1.88
C ASP A 234 -23.06 5.66 -0.96
N GLY A 235 -22.91 5.50 0.37
CA GLY A 235 -23.36 6.44 1.39
C GLY A 235 -24.86 6.40 1.70
N LYS A 236 -25.61 5.42 1.20
CA LYS A 236 -27.03 5.21 1.56
C LYS A 236 -27.17 4.47 2.89
N PRO A 237 -28.29 4.62 3.62
CA PRO A 237 -28.57 3.79 4.78
C PRO A 237 -28.51 2.31 4.43
N GLY A 238 -27.77 1.52 5.21
CA GLY A 238 -27.58 0.10 4.98
C GLY A 238 -26.24 -0.42 5.51
N LYS A 239 -25.94 -1.67 5.23
CA LYS A 239 -24.70 -2.35 5.63
C LYS A 239 -23.70 -2.37 4.47
N ALA A 240 -22.44 -2.12 4.77
CA ALA A 240 -21.34 -2.28 3.83
C ALA A 240 -20.57 -3.59 4.09
N THR A 241 -20.06 -4.18 3.03
CA THR A 241 -19.16 -5.34 3.09
C THR A 241 -17.89 -5.06 2.32
N SER A 242 -16.79 -5.70 2.72
CA SER A 242 -15.52 -5.71 1.98
C SER A 242 -15.62 -6.58 0.73
N ALA A 243 -14.58 -6.60 -0.07
CA ALA A 243 -14.45 -7.51 -1.21
C ALA A 243 -14.50 -9.00 -0.83
N THR A 244 -14.17 -9.33 0.43
CA THR A 244 -14.23 -10.68 0.97
C THR A 244 -15.59 -11.02 1.58
N GLY A 245 -16.56 -10.10 1.53
CA GLY A 245 -17.90 -10.27 2.10
C GLY A 245 -18.02 -9.93 3.58
N GLU A 246 -16.93 -9.59 4.25
CA GLU A 246 -16.92 -9.24 5.67
C GLU A 246 -17.51 -7.84 5.91
N PRO A 247 -18.24 -7.62 7.01
CA PRO A 247 -18.75 -6.29 7.35
C PRO A 247 -17.62 -5.27 7.52
N VAL A 248 -17.84 -4.04 7.05
CA VAL A 248 -16.87 -2.93 7.21
C VAL A 248 -17.57 -1.63 7.58
N VAL A 249 -16.90 -0.79 8.36
CA VAL A 249 -17.39 0.56 8.71
C VAL A 249 -16.91 1.55 7.66
N THR A 250 -17.82 2.10 6.86
CA THR A 250 -17.51 3.11 5.85
C THR A 250 -17.11 4.44 6.48
N ASN A 251 -16.45 5.32 5.71
CA ASN A 251 -16.09 6.65 6.18
C ASN A 251 -17.31 7.46 6.67
N LYS A 252 -18.48 7.32 6.01
CA LYS A 252 -19.71 7.98 6.45
C LYS A 252 -20.22 7.42 7.79
N SER A 253 -20.16 6.09 7.93
CA SER A 253 -20.51 5.42 9.20
C SER A 253 -19.59 5.84 10.34
N LEU A 254 -18.28 5.91 10.08
CA LEU A 254 -17.28 6.35 11.05
C LEU A 254 -17.49 7.83 11.46
N ALA A 255 -17.76 8.71 10.49
CA ALA A 255 -18.05 10.10 10.76
C ALA A 255 -19.27 10.25 11.68
N LYS A 256 -20.35 9.53 11.38
CA LYS A 256 -21.51 9.48 12.27
C LYS A 256 -21.12 9.00 13.67
N ALA A 257 -20.43 7.88 13.79
CA ALA A 257 -20.08 7.27 15.07
C ALA A 257 -19.26 8.21 15.98
N VAL A 258 -18.30 8.94 15.40
CA VAL A 258 -17.47 9.90 16.15
C VAL A 258 -18.24 11.15 16.51
N LEU A 259 -18.98 11.75 15.56
CA LEU A 259 -19.69 13.02 15.79
C LEU A 259 -20.90 12.85 16.69
N SER A 260 -21.55 11.68 16.71
CA SER A 260 -22.62 11.36 17.67
C SER A 260 -22.12 10.87 19.03
N GLY A 261 -20.80 10.71 19.21
CA GLY A 261 -20.23 10.21 20.46
C GLY A 261 -20.34 8.69 20.66
N GLU A 262 -20.78 7.94 19.64
CA GLU A 262 -20.86 6.48 19.70
C GLU A 262 -19.48 5.79 19.72
N LEU A 263 -18.45 6.46 19.15
CA LEU A 263 -17.05 6.07 19.20
C LEU A 263 -16.19 7.25 19.64
N THR A 264 -15.52 7.10 20.77
CA THR A 264 -14.64 8.12 21.37
C THR A 264 -13.32 7.49 21.81
N PRO A 265 -12.26 8.25 22.08
CA PRO A 265 -11.04 7.73 22.69
C PRO A 265 -11.24 7.17 24.10
N GLY A 266 -12.38 7.51 24.75
CA GLY A 266 -12.81 6.96 26.03
C GLY A 266 -13.61 5.66 25.92
N THR A 267 -14.00 5.24 24.72
CA THR A 267 -14.58 3.90 24.49
C THR A 267 -13.59 2.85 25.02
N PRO A 268 -14.04 1.88 25.86
CA PRO A 268 -13.12 0.97 26.56
C PRO A 268 -12.09 0.32 25.65
N GLU A 269 -12.48 -0.13 24.45
CA GLU A 269 -11.59 -0.80 23.48
C GLU A 269 -10.61 0.18 22.83
N ALA A 270 -11.01 1.43 22.59
CA ALA A 270 -10.13 2.47 22.09
C ALA A 270 -9.08 2.87 23.15
N ALA A 271 -9.50 3.02 24.39
CA ALA A 271 -8.60 3.29 25.51
C ALA A 271 -7.63 2.13 25.76
N GLU A 272 -8.11 0.89 25.65
CA GLU A 272 -7.27 -0.29 25.79
C GLU A 272 -6.27 -0.42 24.64
N SER A 273 -6.66 -0.09 23.42
CA SER A 273 -5.73 -0.05 22.26
C SER A 273 -4.54 0.87 22.51
N LEU A 274 -4.74 2.02 23.14
CA LEU A 274 -3.65 2.91 23.53
C LEU A 274 -2.73 2.30 24.60
N LYS A 275 -3.30 1.57 25.56
CA LYS A 275 -2.50 0.91 26.60
C LYS A 275 -1.65 -0.23 26.04
N LEU A 276 -2.25 -1.07 25.17
CA LEU A 276 -1.53 -2.15 24.53
C LEU A 276 -0.44 -1.62 23.57
N LEU A 277 -0.71 -0.54 22.83
CA LEU A 277 0.31 0.15 22.05
C LEU A 277 1.49 0.58 22.94
N LYS A 278 1.20 1.22 24.08
CA LYS A 278 2.24 1.64 25.04
C LYS A 278 3.00 0.45 25.60
N LYS A 279 2.31 -0.67 25.88
CA LYS A 279 2.97 -1.92 26.34
C LYS A 279 3.94 -2.46 25.30
N VAL A 280 3.62 -2.41 24.01
CA VAL A 280 4.56 -2.76 22.94
C VAL A 280 5.78 -1.85 22.97
N TRP A 281 5.60 -0.54 23.06
CA TRP A 281 6.69 0.42 23.11
C TRP A 281 7.60 0.21 24.31
N ASP A 282 7.04 0.07 25.49
CA ASP A 282 7.81 -0.07 26.73
C ASP A 282 8.58 -1.41 26.80
N SER A 283 8.01 -2.47 26.21
CA SER A 283 8.57 -3.82 26.28
C SER A 283 9.51 -4.15 25.10
N CYS A 284 9.19 -3.68 23.89
CA CYS A 284 9.81 -4.17 22.66
C CYS A 284 10.65 -3.13 21.92
N VAL A 285 10.39 -1.84 22.12
CA VAL A 285 11.06 -0.78 21.36
C VAL A 285 12.20 -0.17 22.16
N ASP A 286 13.32 0.17 21.50
CA ASP A 286 14.43 0.87 22.14
C ASP A 286 14.02 2.30 22.54
N LYS A 287 14.49 2.74 23.70
CA LYS A 287 14.17 4.07 24.24
C LYS A 287 14.63 5.23 23.35
N GLN A 288 15.63 4.99 22.49
CA GLN A 288 16.20 6.00 21.58
C GLN A 288 15.53 6.00 20.21
N TRP A 289 14.46 5.23 20.00
CA TRP A 289 13.74 5.10 18.72
C TRP A 289 13.40 6.45 18.09
N SER A 290 13.01 7.44 18.89
CA SER A 290 12.62 8.76 18.39
C SER A 290 13.77 9.58 17.79
N GLY A 291 15.01 9.21 18.07
CA GLY A 291 16.22 9.78 17.45
C GLY A 291 16.63 9.08 16.15
N ASN A 292 16.04 7.92 15.85
CA ASN A 292 16.34 7.19 14.62
C ASN A 292 15.53 7.74 13.45
N THR A 293 16.20 8.46 12.55
CA THR A 293 15.59 9.08 11.35
C THR A 293 16.04 8.40 10.05
N GLU A 294 16.86 7.36 10.15
CA GLU A 294 17.34 6.60 8.99
C GLU A 294 16.32 5.52 8.61
N GLY A 295 16.13 5.30 7.33
CA GLY A 295 15.19 4.29 6.82
C GLY A 295 13.79 4.82 6.48
N LEU A 296 13.62 6.12 6.37
CA LEU A 296 12.33 6.76 6.01
C LEU A 296 11.85 6.47 4.58
N ASN A 297 12.47 5.53 3.86
CA ASN A 297 12.02 5.07 2.54
C ASN A 297 10.77 4.19 2.59
N GLY A 298 10.26 3.89 3.78
CA GLY A 298 8.94 3.31 4.01
C GLY A 298 8.79 1.80 3.75
N ALA A 299 9.85 1.10 3.36
CA ALA A 299 9.76 -0.34 3.08
C ALA A 299 9.91 -1.22 4.32
N VAL A 300 10.82 -0.86 5.23
CA VAL A 300 11.09 -1.55 6.51
C VAL A 300 11.32 -0.50 7.59
N VAL A 301 10.55 -0.57 8.67
CA VAL A 301 10.68 0.34 9.82
C VAL A 301 11.94 -0.03 10.62
N GLY A 302 12.79 0.96 10.91
CA GLY A 302 14.06 0.71 11.58
C GLY A 302 15.04 -0.16 10.77
N LEU A 303 14.98 -0.03 9.42
CA LEU A 303 15.78 -0.83 8.46
C LEU A 303 17.25 -0.96 8.86
N ARG A 304 17.91 0.13 9.27
CA ARG A 304 19.32 0.11 9.64
C ARG A 304 19.64 -0.93 10.72
N ASP A 305 18.84 -0.93 11.78
CA ASP A 305 19.13 -1.81 12.94
C ASP A 305 18.72 -3.26 12.66
N PHE A 306 17.65 -3.46 11.89
CA PHE A 306 17.24 -4.79 11.44
C PHE A 306 18.24 -5.37 10.45
N ALA A 307 18.61 -4.64 9.39
CA ALA A 307 19.56 -5.11 8.38
C ALA A 307 20.97 -5.35 8.94
N ALA A 308 21.37 -4.60 9.98
CA ALA A 308 22.61 -4.84 10.69
C ALA A 308 22.57 -6.06 11.64
N GLY A 309 21.46 -6.78 11.72
CA GLY A 309 21.27 -7.92 12.61
C GLY A 309 21.21 -7.56 14.11
N LYS A 310 20.96 -6.28 14.43
CA LYS A 310 20.86 -5.79 15.83
C LYS A 310 19.46 -5.94 16.41
N ALA A 311 18.45 -6.11 15.56
CA ALA A 311 17.07 -6.25 15.98
C ALA A 311 16.53 -7.65 15.66
N GLY A 312 15.62 -8.13 16.52
CA GLY A 312 14.94 -9.40 16.37
C GLY A 312 13.78 -9.31 15.37
N MET A 313 13.08 -8.16 15.32
CA MET A 313 11.91 -7.95 14.48
C MET A 313 11.91 -6.54 13.88
N ALA A 314 11.20 -6.37 12.76
CA ALA A 314 10.90 -5.07 12.16
C ALA A 314 9.55 -5.12 11.41
N TRP A 315 8.76 -4.06 11.51
CA TRP A 315 7.63 -3.89 10.61
C TRP A 315 8.12 -3.65 9.17
N GLY A 316 7.42 -4.21 8.19
CA GLY A 316 7.75 -3.96 6.81
C GLY A 316 6.62 -4.30 5.85
N VAL A 317 6.75 -3.80 4.62
CA VAL A 317 5.91 -4.18 3.48
C VAL A 317 6.62 -5.25 2.64
N ASN A 318 5.87 -5.98 1.86
CA ASN A 318 6.41 -7.10 1.07
C ASN A 318 7.60 -6.72 0.17
N PHE A 319 7.60 -5.55 -0.47
CA PHE A 319 8.73 -5.10 -1.29
C PHE A 319 9.94 -4.65 -0.47
N GLY A 320 9.85 -4.56 0.86
CA GLY A 320 11.00 -4.36 1.76
C GLY A 320 12.05 -5.46 1.67
N VAL A 321 11.70 -6.64 1.16
CA VAL A 321 12.65 -7.73 0.87
C VAL A 321 13.82 -7.24 0.00
N THR A 322 13.58 -6.34 -0.95
CA THR A 322 14.65 -5.80 -1.79
C THR A 322 15.71 -5.02 -1.02
N SER A 323 15.33 -4.37 0.09
CA SER A 323 16.25 -3.68 0.98
C SER A 323 16.98 -4.62 1.97
N LEU A 324 16.57 -5.88 2.01
CA LEU A 324 17.13 -6.92 2.89
C LEU A 324 17.92 -8.00 2.13
N GLN A 325 18.18 -7.82 0.82
CA GLN A 325 18.87 -8.82 0.00
C GLN A 325 20.32 -9.11 0.46
N ASP A 326 20.99 -8.12 1.05
CA ASP A 326 22.39 -8.21 1.47
C ASP A 326 22.60 -8.56 2.94
N VAL A 327 21.53 -8.79 3.71
CA VAL A 327 21.64 -9.17 5.13
C VAL A 327 22.33 -10.52 5.27
N LYS A 328 23.02 -10.73 6.41
CA LYS A 328 23.86 -11.92 6.65
C LYS A 328 23.19 -12.95 7.55
N PHE A 329 21.88 -12.87 7.69
CA PHE A 329 21.06 -13.78 8.48
C PHE A 329 19.80 -14.16 7.70
N ASP A 330 19.24 -15.32 8.01
CA ASP A 330 17.96 -15.73 7.47
C ASP A 330 16.83 -14.99 8.19
N PHE A 331 15.83 -14.55 7.43
CA PHE A 331 14.63 -13.93 7.97
C PHE A 331 13.35 -14.54 7.37
N ALA A 332 12.23 -14.30 8.00
CA ALA A 332 10.91 -14.66 7.50
C ALA A 332 9.90 -13.62 7.98
N SER A 333 8.65 -13.76 7.55
CA SER A 333 7.56 -12.89 7.96
C SER A 333 6.57 -13.58 8.91
N MET A 334 5.87 -12.77 9.68
CA MET A 334 4.74 -13.18 10.51
C MET A 334 3.69 -12.07 10.60
N PRO A 335 2.41 -12.41 10.84
CA PRO A 335 1.39 -11.43 11.20
C PRO A 335 1.70 -10.81 12.57
N PHE A 336 1.09 -9.68 12.89
CA PHE A 336 1.04 -9.23 14.28
C PHE A 336 0.16 -10.20 15.07
N PRO A 337 0.58 -10.63 16.27
CA PRO A 337 -0.08 -11.69 17.01
C PRO A 337 -1.47 -11.29 17.52
N GLN A 338 -2.31 -12.31 17.73
CA GLN A 338 -3.69 -12.11 18.18
C GLN A 338 -3.77 -11.64 19.63
N ILE A 339 -4.63 -10.66 19.89
CA ILE A 339 -4.98 -10.24 21.24
C ILE A 339 -5.99 -11.22 21.82
N THR A 340 -5.66 -11.81 22.97
CA THR A 340 -6.48 -12.82 23.65
C THR A 340 -7.06 -12.29 24.97
N ALA A 341 -7.85 -13.11 25.65
CA ALA A 341 -8.38 -12.78 26.97
C ALA A 341 -7.28 -12.66 28.03
N GLU A 342 -6.08 -13.22 27.79
CA GLU A 342 -4.91 -13.02 28.65
C GLU A 342 -4.32 -11.62 28.48
N SER A 343 -4.41 -11.04 27.26
CA SER A 343 -3.96 -9.69 26.98
C SER A 343 -4.83 -8.65 27.67
N THR A 344 -6.15 -8.84 27.56
CA THR A 344 -7.15 -7.93 28.11
C THR A 344 -8.53 -8.60 28.15
N PRO A 345 -9.35 -8.36 29.21
CA PRO A 345 -10.72 -8.84 29.25
C PRO A 345 -11.63 -8.23 28.17
N LEU A 346 -11.15 -7.23 27.42
CA LEU A 346 -11.89 -6.61 26.31
C LEU A 346 -11.69 -7.34 24.98
N ALA A 347 -10.80 -8.32 24.91
CA ALA A 347 -10.64 -9.18 23.74
C ALA A 347 -11.93 -9.94 23.45
N ASN A 348 -12.33 -9.97 22.18
CA ASN A 348 -13.58 -10.59 21.73
C ASN A 348 -13.36 -11.81 20.80
N GLY A 349 -12.10 -12.26 20.67
CA GLY A 349 -11.72 -13.36 19.78
C GLY A 349 -11.63 -12.98 18.30
N ALA A 350 -11.73 -11.68 17.96
CA ALA A 350 -11.56 -11.23 16.58
C ALA A 350 -10.17 -11.60 16.06
N PRO A 351 -10.07 -12.14 14.83
CA PRO A 351 -8.78 -12.48 14.26
C PRO A 351 -7.95 -11.22 13.97
N ALA A 352 -6.64 -11.38 14.01
CA ALA A 352 -5.73 -10.34 13.53
C ALA A 352 -5.91 -10.16 12.03
N ARG A 353 -6.14 -8.91 11.60
CA ARG A 353 -6.31 -8.51 10.20
C ARG A 353 -5.46 -7.27 9.92
N PHE A 354 -4.95 -7.17 8.71
CA PHE A 354 -4.26 -5.96 8.26
C PHE A 354 -4.66 -5.58 6.83
N GLY A 355 -4.87 -6.57 5.97
CA GLY A 355 -5.20 -6.44 4.58
C GLY A 355 -4.00 -6.59 3.66
N ALA A 356 -4.19 -7.37 2.61
CA ALA A 356 -3.36 -7.33 1.42
C ALA A 356 -4.24 -6.82 0.27
N GLY A 357 -3.75 -5.87 -0.48
CA GLY A 357 -4.59 -5.20 -1.47
C GLY A 357 -3.82 -4.69 -2.67
N VAL A 358 -4.52 -4.04 -3.57
CA VAL A 358 -4.01 -3.49 -4.83
C VAL A 358 -3.11 -2.25 -4.65
N GLY A 359 -2.53 -2.07 -3.48
CA GLY A 359 -1.53 -1.04 -3.21
C GLY A 359 -0.13 -1.35 -3.74
N GLY A 360 0.08 -2.50 -4.40
CA GLY A 360 1.33 -2.86 -5.04
C GLY A 360 1.47 -2.26 -6.44
N THR A 361 2.17 -2.97 -7.33
CA THR A 361 2.43 -2.48 -8.70
C THR A 361 1.21 -2.66 -9.60
N ASN A 362 0.61 -1.56 -9.99
CA ASN A 362 -0.57 -1.50 -10.83
C ASN A 362 -0.36 -0.48 -11.94
N TYR A 363 -0.81 -0.78 -13.17
CA TYR A 363 -0.64 0.12 -14.30
C TYR A 363 -1.94 0.39 -15.04
N MET A 364 -2.08 1.64 -15.48
CA MET A 364 -3.16 2.15 -16.34
C MET A 364 -2.64 2.48 -17.73
N ILE A 365 -3.54 2.54 -18.70
CA ILE A 365 -3.27 3.00 -20.06
C ILE A 365 -3.96 4.35 -20.26
N PRO A 366 -3.23 5.46 -20.50
CA PRO A 366 -3.84 6.76 -20.77
C PRO A 366 -4.76 6.73 -21.98
N SER A 367 -5.85 7.47 -21.93
CA SER A 367 -6.87 7.49 -23.00
C SER A 367 -6.37 8.08 -24.33
N THR A 368 -5.23 8.77 -24.31
CA THR A 368 -4.53 9.27 -25.51
C THR A 368 -3.84 8.17 -26.30
N VAL A 369 -3.54 7.02 -25.68
CA VAL A 369 -2.85 5.88 -26.31
C VAL A 369 -3.84 5.15 -27.24
N LYS A 370 -3.48 5.01 -28.51
CA LYS A 370 -4.35 4.45 -29.57
C LYS A 370 -3.60 3.50 -30.48
N GLY A 371 -4.33 2.76 -31.31
CA GLY A 371 -3.80 1.92 -32.38
C GLY A 371 -2.78 0.91 -31.89
N LYS A 372 -1.66 0.76 -32.62
CA LYS A 372 -0.61 -0.21 -32.30
C LYS A 372 0.02 -0.04 -30.91
N LYS A 373 0.10 1.19 -30.40
CA LYS A 373 0.61 1.43 -29.05
C LYS A 373 -0.35 0.93 -27.97
N LEU A 374 -1.66 1.09 -28.16
CA LEU A 374 -2.67 0.52 -27.27
C LEU A 374 -2.63 -1.01 -27.27
N GLU A 375 -2.52 -1.62 -28.45
CA GLU A 375 -2.38 -3.08 -28.57
C GLU A 375 -1.11 -3.58 -27.87
N ALA A 376 0.01 -2.89 -28.04
CA ALA A 376 1.27 -3.24 -27.38
C ALA A 376 1.22 -3.09 -25.86
N ALA A 377 0.58 -2.04 -25.35
CA ALA A 377 0.38 -1.84 -23.92
C ALA A 377 -0.51 -2.92 -23.30
N LEU A 378 -1.61 -3.28 -23.98
CA LEU A 378 -2.49 -4.38 -23.55
C LEU A 378 -1.76 -5.72 -23.54
N LYS A 379 -0.97 -6.04 -24.59
CA LYS A 379 -0.14 -7.26 -24.63
C LYS A 379 0.85 -7.34 -23.47
N PHE A 380 1.48 -6.21 -23.10
CA PHE A 380 2.38 -6.19 -21.96
C PHE A 380 1.62 -6.47 -20.65
N LEU A 381 0.48 -5.84 -20.43
CA LEU A 381 -0.36 -6.09 -19.23
C LEU A 381 -0.85 -7.55 -19.18
N GLN A 382 -1.24 -8.12 -20.32
CA GLN A 382 -1.65 -9.52 -20.42
C GLN A 382 -0.48 -10.47 -20.15
N PHE A 383 0.71 -10.18 -20.66
CA PHE A 383 1.93 -10.98 -20.45
C PHE A 383 2.30 -11.06 -18.97
N VAL A 384 2.32 -9.91 -18.28
CA VAL A 384 2.65 -9.86 -16.84
C VAL A 384 1.50 -10.35 -15.94
N SER A 385 0.32 -10.62 -16.51
CA SER A 385 -0.81 -11.25 -15.81
C SER A 385 -0.86 -12.77 -16.02
N ALA A 386 0.13 -13.37 -16.68
CA ALA A 386 0.27 -14.81 -16.79
C ALA A 386 1.18 -15.32 -15.65
N PRO A 387 0.77 -16.35 -14.88
CA PRO A 387 1.50 -16.79 -13.69
C PRO A 387 2.94 -17.20 -14.00
N GLU A 388 3.16 -17.88 -15.12
CA GLU A 388 4.49 -18.37 -15.55
C GLU A 388 5.47 -17.21 -15.85
N ASN A 389 4.95 -16.05 -16.29
CA ASN A 389 5.77 -14.93 -16.70
C ASN A 389 6.15 -14.03 -15.50
N VAL A 390 5.22 -13.82 -14.55
CA VAL A 390 5.40 -12.84 -13.48
C VAL A 390 6.09 -13.41 -12.23
N GLN A 391 6.03 -14.72 -12.00
CA GLN A 391 6.48 -15.30 -10.71
C GLN A 391 7.97 -15.09 -10.41
N THR A 392 8.85 -15.07 -11.43
CA THR A 392 10.29 -14.82 -11.20
C THR A 392 10.52 -13.42 -10.65
N TRP A 393 9.83 -12.43 -11.21
CA TRP A 393 9.88 -11.06 -10.73
C TRP A 393 9.26 -10.93 -9.32
N LEU A 394 8.11 -11.57 -9.06
CA LEU A 394 7.46 -11.57 -7.75
C LEU A 394 8.40 -12.13 -6.65
N ARG A 395 9.06 -13.26 -6.92
CA ARG A 395 10.02 -13.85 -5.97
C ARG A 395 11.19 -12.94 -5.69
N ALA A 396 11.76 -12.32 -6.71
CA ALA A 396 12.92 -11.44 -6.59
C ALA A 396 12.61 -10.11 -5.87
N THR A 397 11.36 -9.67 -5.87
CA THR A 397 10.94 -8.38 -5.32
C THR A 397 10.09 -8.48 -4.05
N GLY A 398 9.93 -9.68 -3.49
CA GLY A 398 9.02 -9.89 -2.37
C GLY A 398 7.55 -9.76 -2.74
N GLY A 399 7.21 -9.86 -4.03
CA GLY A 399 5.87 -9.63 -4.54
C GLY A 399 4.85 -10.63 -4.01
N ILE A 400 3.67 -10.15 -3.64
CA ILE A 400 2.50 -10.97 -3.33
C ILE A 400 1.69 -11.13 -4.61
N PRO A 401 1.45 -12.37 -5.09
CA PRO A 401 0.78 -12.57 -6.37
C PRO A 401 -0.65 -12.00 -6.38
N ALA A 402 -0.95 -11.13 -7.34
CA ALA A 402 -2.32 -10.76 -7.70
C ALA A 402 -2.97 -11.77 -8.65
N VAL A 403 -2.16 -12.65 -9.27
CA VAL A 403 -2.56 -13.60 -10.29
C VAL A 403 -2.69 -15.01 -9.70
N GLU A 404 -3.76 -15.71 -10.03
CA GLU A 404 -3.97 -17.11 -9.64
C GLU A 404 -2.89 -18.01 -10.22
N GLY A 405 -2.39 -18.94 -9.41
CA GLY A 405 -1.33 -19.88 -9.82
C GLY A 405 0.08 -19.31 -9.79
N ALA A 406 0.27 -18.00 -9.64
CA ALA A 406 1.61 -17.43 -9.44
C ALA A 406 2.05 -17.59 -7.97
N SER A 407 3.37 -17.75 -7.76
CA SER A 407 4.00 -17.79 -6.43
C SER A 407 4.90 -16.56 -6.23
N GLY A 408 4.87 -16.03 -5.02
CA GLY A 408 5.73 -14.93 -4.57
C GLY A 408 6.96 -15.42 -3.81
N ALA A 409 7.60 -14.53 -3.07
CA ALA A 409 8.70 -14.83 -2.17
C ALA A 409 8.19 -15.51 -0.90
N ASP A 410 8.93 -16.49 -0.40
CA ASP A 410 8.57 -17.21 0.84
C ASP A 410 8.64 -16.28 2.06
N GLU A 411 9.54 -15.31 2.04
CA GLU A 411 9.74 -14.33 3.12
C GLU A 411 8.53 -13.41 3.33
N THR A 412 7.66 -13.25 2.33
CA THR A 412 6.49 -12.35 2.39
C THR A 412 5.15 -13.08 2.33
N LYS A 413 5.19 -14.41 2.23
CA LYS A 413 4.01 -15.25 2.07
C LYS A 413 2.93 -14.99 3.12
N MET A 414 3.32 -14.83 4.38
CA MET A 414 2.42 -14.63 5.51
C MET A 414 1.67 -13.29 5.48
N PHE A 415 2.14 -12.31 4.71
CA PHE A 415 1.47 -10.99 4.65
C PHE A 415 0.13 -10.99 3.93
N ALA A 416 -0.17 -12.03 3.17
CA ALA A 416 -1.44 -12.19 2.46
C ALA A 416 -2.20 -13.47 2.82
N GLU A 417 -1.71 -14.24 3.81
CA GLU A 417 -2.32 -15.51 4.20
C GLU A 417 -3.26 -15.37 5.40
N GLY A 418 -4.16 -16.33 5.52
CA GLY A 418 -5.11 -16.41 6.62
C GLY A 418 -5.95 -15.14 6.75
N SER A 419 -6.39 -14.86 7.96
CA SER A 419 -7.15 -13.66 8.29
C SER A 419 -6.31 -12.38 8.21
N TRP A 420 -4.97 -12.48 8.28
CA TRP A 420 -4.07 -11.33 8.22
C TRP A 420 -4.19 -10.57 6.88
N GLY A 421 -4.39 -11.28 5.79
CA GLY A 421 -4.64 -10.70 4.47
C GLY A 421 -6.03 -10.08 4.29
N ASP A 422 -6.96 -10.22 5.23
CA ASP A 422 -8.28 -9.63 5.15
C ASP A 422 -8.28 -8.16 5.58
N PRO A 423 -9.14 -7.30 4.99
CA PRO A 423 -9.26 -5.91 5.37
C PRO A 423 -9.65 -5.75 6.85
N VAL A 424 -9.09 -4.74 7.51
CA VAL A 424 -9.48 -4.38 8.87
C VAL A 424 -10.85 -3.68 8.81
N PRO A 425 -11.88 -4.20 9.50
CA PRO A 425 -13.24 -3.66 9.39
C PRO A 425 -13.42 -2.28 10.00
N LEU A 426 -12.65 -1.98 11.05
CA LEU A 426 -12.70 -0.73 11.80
C LEU A 426 -11.37 -0.51 12.51
N VAL A 427 -10.82 0.67 12.39
CA VAL A 427 -9.62 1.12 13.12
C VAL A 427 -9.89 2.44 13.83
N MET A 428 -9.04 2.78 14.79
CA MET A 428 -9.09 4.10 15.42
C MET A 428 -8.91 5.21 14.39
N PRO A 429 -9.73 6.27 14.40
CA PRO A 429 -9.57 7.44 13.53
C PRO A 429 -8.19 8.08 13.67
N ILE A 430 -7.71 8.74 12.62
CA ILE A 430 -6.45 9.49 12.65
C ILE A 430 -6.72 10.95 12.99
N GLY A 431 -7.44 11.67 12.18
CA GLY A 431 -7.66 13.09 12.33
C GLY A 431 -7.81 13.77 10.97
N PRO A 432 -7.73 15.11 10.91
CA PRO A 432 -7.77 15.82 9.64
C PRO A 432 -6.53 15.55 8.78
N PRO A 433 -6.57 15.85 7.48
CA PRO A 433 -5.40 15.75 6.59
C PRO A 433 -4.17 16.47 7.16
N GLY A 434 -3.00 15.83 7.02
CA GLY A 434 -1.74 16.32 7.58
C GLY A 434 -1.44 15.89 9.02
N VAL A 435 -2.40 15.27 9.71
CA VAL A 435 -2.15 14.58 10.99
C VAL A 435 -1.73 13.15 10.69
N THR A 436 -0.59 12.73 11.25
CA THR A 436 -0.05 11.39 11.09
C THR A 436 -0.28 10.56 12.35
N ARG A 437 -0.22 9.24 12.24
CA ARG A 437 -0.40 8.36 13.40
C ARG A 437 0.66 8.64 14.47
N LEU A 438 1.90 8.86 14.08
CA LEU A 438 2.97 9.22 15.02
C LEU A 438 2.62 10.51 15.76
N SER A 439 2.20 11.59 15.06
CA SER A 439 1.85 12.85 15.70
C SER A 439 0.66 12.73 16.68
N LEU A 440 -0.20 11.72 16.50
CA LEU A 440 -1.29 11.42 17.42
C LEU A 440 -0.80 10.82 18.75
N VAL A 441 0.26 9.99 18.70
CA VAL A 441 0.63 9.14 19.83
C VAL A 441 2.04 9.40 20.37
N ASP A 442 2.87 10.23 19.73
CA ASP A 442 4.27 10.49 20.15
C ASP A 442 4.40 10.93 21.61
N GLY A 443 3.61 11.90 22.02
CA GLY A 443 3.60 12.36 23.42
C GLY A 443 3.16 11.28 24.42
N TRP A 444 2.28 10.37 23.99
CA TRP A 444 1.88 9.20 24.79
C TRP A 444 3.00 8.17 24.86
N LEU A 445 3.60 7.84 23.73
CA LEU A 445 4.70 6.86 23.65
C LEU A 445 5.96 7.33 24.40
N LEU A 446 6.25 8.63 24.35
CA LEU A 446 7.35 9.25 25.09
C LEU A 446 7.03 9.51 26.58
N GLY A 447 5.79 9.24 27.04
CA GLY A 447 5.38 9.43 28.42
C GLY A 447 5.20 10.89 28.83
N THR A 448 5.07 11.83 27.88
CA THR A 448 4.88 13.27 28.15
C THR A 448 3.40 13.66 28.31
N LYS A 449 2.47 12.75 28.02
CA LYS A 449 1.02 12.95 28.21
C LYS A 449 0.45 11.89 29.15
N SER A 450 -0.41 12.29 30.08
CA SER A 450 -1.23 11.37 30.85
C SER A 450 -2.37 10.77 30.02
N VAL A 451 -3.02 9.71 30.50
CA VAL A 451 -4.15 9.08 29.82
C VAL A 451 -5.28 10.07 29.51
N PRO A 452 -5.77 10.90 30.47
CA PRO A 452 -6.81 11.87 30.18
C PRO A 452 -6.40 12.96 29.19
N GLU A 453 -5.15 13.40 29.20
CA GLU A 453 -4.62 14.36 28.21
C GLU A 453 -4.57 13.77 26.82
N GLN A 454 -4.09 12.53 26.71
CA GLN A 454 -4.06 11.81 25.44
C GLN A 454 -5.46 11.60 24.88
N GLN A 455 -6.44 11.20 25.71
CA GLN A 455 -7.81 11.01 25.26
C GLN A 455 -8.46 12.31 24.79
N ARG A 456 -8.29 13.43 25.51
CA ARG A 456 -8.79 14.75 25.08
C ARG A 456 -8.17 15.18 23.76
N TYR A 457 -6.86 15.03 23.63
CA TYR A 457 -6.13 15.36 22.41
C TYR A 457 -6.64 14.57 21.18
N LEU A 458 -6.83 13.28 21.36
CA LEU A 458 -7.40 12.43 20.30
C LEU A 458 -8.84 12.81 19.97
N GLN A 459 -9.68 13.09 20.99
CA GLN A 459 -11.07 13.47 20.76
C GLN A 459 -11.19 14.71 19.88
N ASP A 460 -10.39 15.74 20.15
CA ASP A 460 -10.38 16.97 19.37
C ASP A 460 -9.97 16.72 17.91
N LEU A 461 -8.96 15.89 17.70
CA LEU A 461 -8.48 15.57 16.35
C LEU A 461 -9.45 14.66 15.59
N TRP A 462 -10.08 13.69 16.25
CA TRP A 462 -11.08 12.84 15.62
C TRP A 462 -12.28 13.66 15.16
N ILE A 463 -12.81 14.54 16.02
CA ILE A 463 -13.93 15.43 15.65
C ILE A 463 -13.53 16.31 14.46
N LYS A 464 -12.35 16.93 14.47
CA LYS A 464 -11.88 17.76 13.35
C LYS A 464 -11.77 16.96 12.06
N GLY A 465 -11.20 15.76 12.12
CA GLY A 465 -11.09 14.87 10.96
C GLY A 465 -12.43 14.46 10.40
N GLN A 466 -13.37 14.10 11.26
CA GLN A 466 -14.71 13.68 10.80
C GLN A 466 -15.55 14.85 10.27
N ARG A 467 -15.39 16.07 10.81
CA ARG A 467 -16.01 17.27 10.22
C ARG A 467 -15.45 17.56 8.82
N GLN A 468 -14.14 17.36 8.60
CA GLN A 468 -13.56 17.45 7.26
C GLN A 468 -14.15 16.38 6.33
N ALA A 469 -14.26 15.13 6.78
CA ALA A 469 -14.88 14.05 6.01
C ALA A 469 -16.34 14.34 5.64
N VAL A 470 -17.11 15.00 6.55
CA VAL A 470 -18.47 15.47 6.26
C VAL A 470 -18.50 16.48 5.13
N ASN A 471 -17.56 17.43 5.11
CA ASN A 471 -17.45 18.44 4.04
C ASN A 471 -17.11 17.79 2.71
N ASP A 472 -16.09 16.94 2.69
CA ASP A 472 -15.61 16.26 1.49
C ASP A 472 -16.69 15.32 0.89
N GLY A 473 -17.40 14.60 1.76
CA GLY A 473 -18.50 13.71 1.39
C GLY A 473 -19.84 14.42 1.15
N LYS A 474 -19.90 15.74 1.36
CA LYS A 474 -21.14 16.56 1.24
C LYS A 474 -22.29 16.03 2.11
N TRP A 475 -21.99 15.57 3.34
CA TRP A 475 -22.97 15.01 4.29
C TRP A 475 -23.52 16.02 5.28
N GLY A 476 -23.31 17.33 5.08
CA GLY A 476 -23.71 18.39 6.02
C GLY A 476 -25.21 18.47 6.30
N ASN A 477 -26.06 17.86 5.47
CA ASN A 477 -27.50 17.77 5.70
C ASN A 477 -27.92 16.63 6.65
N GLU A 478 -27.01 15.74 6.99
CA GLU A 478 -27.30 14.66 7.94
C GLU A 478 -27.55 15.21 9.35
N PRO A 479 -28.55 14.70 10.10
CA PRO A 479 -28.86 15.21 11.46
C PRO A 479 -27.70 15.14 12.44
N TRP A 480 -26.81 14.15 12.28
CA TRP A 480 -25.64 13.91 13.13
C TRP A 480 -24.42 14.76 12.74
N ALA A 481 -24.45 15.44 11.59
CA ALA A 481 -23.33 16.24 11.08
C ALA A 481 -23.35 17.70 11.59
N LYS A 482 -24.40 18.10 12.29
CA LYS A 482 -24.62 19.47 12.80
C LYS A 482 -23.83 19.77 14.07
#